data_0a5e9f33086abac8481a7cefa98949a5
#
_entry.id   0a5e9f33086abac8481a7cefa98949a5
#
_cell.length_a   1.000
_cell.length_b   1.000
_cell.length_c   1.000
_cell.angle_alpha   90.00
_cell.angle_beta   90.00
_cell.angle_gamma   90.00
#
_symmetry.space_group_name_H-M   'P 1'
#
loop_
_entity.id
_entity.type
_entity.pdbx_description
1 polymer ?
#
loop_
_entity_poly.entity_id
_entity_poly.type
_entity_poly.pdbx_seq_one_letter_code
_entity_poly.pdbx_strand_id
1 'polypeptide(L)'
;MERRGYFHQKFGGQYMPEVLMNALSEMEGEHQFVAQDQCFTKELDYFCNEYGGRRTPLYKARLLSKKYGPDIYFKREDLLSGGGSSFQAIAGQMIIGKRTGKNKVLIPVCNPQHGCIAAGLAAAMGLACEVVMPEITARSHHEEILEMQLANALITIIPGDFEEVCRTAEACWIAQAPEVVYIQTRAAGPHPYPLMVREYQKVIGEELKEQMMEACQKLPELIVAAAGDDAAAVGAFAPFKDETGVKLIAAEREDHAVLTRGEEGIAGGMRSLFLQDEQGECLPGRVFADMPCQAGAEPELAAMAEKKRVFPSVVTRDEAILAALEVAALEGFLPGENSSYAVAEALKASRDYALDENIVVVLSGKAEKSWMEACMRKKVER
;
A
#
# COMPACT_ATOMS: atom_id res chain seq x y z
N MET A 1 1.81 6.84 29.11
CA MET A 1 1.04 5.74 28.47
C MET A 1 0.72 6.17 27.05
N GLU A 2 1.04 5.38 26.06
CA GLU A 2 0.58 5.64 24.69
C GLU A 2 -0.94 5.44 24.63
N ARG A 3 -1.63 6.37 24.01
CA ARG A 3 -3.07 6.28 23.83
C ARG A 3 -3.36 5.18 22.80
N ARG A 4 -4.17 4.18 23.19
CA ARG A 4 -4.53 3.03 22.35
C ARG A 4 -5.05 3.47 20.99
N GLY A 5 -4.49 2.91 19.91
CA GLY A 5 -4.87 3.22 18.54
C GLY A 5 -4.34 4.56 18.01
N TYR A 6 -3.40 5.20 18.71
CA TYR A 6 -2.80 6.44 18.26
C TYR A 6 -1.28 6.31 18.09
N PHE A 7 -0.77 6.81 16.98
CA PHE A 7 0.64 7.00 16.73
C PHE A 7 1.07 8.36 17.27
N HIS A 8 2.09 8.34 18.13
CA HIS A 8 2.58 9.53 18.82
C HIS A 8 1.50 10.33 19.54
N GLN A 9 0.48 9.65 20.05
CA GLN A 9 -0.66 10.20 20.78
C GLN A 9 -1.53 11.18 19.97
N LYS A 10 -1.26 11.34 18.67
CA LYS A 10 -1.86 12.36 17.83
C LYS A 10 -2.68 11.77 16.67
N PHE A 11 -2.06 10.94 15.84
CA PHE A 11 -2.66 10.40 14.62
C PHE A 11 -3.24 9.00 14.86
N GLY A 12 -4.34 8.65 14.21
CA GLY A 12 -5.07 7.38 14.37
C GLY A 12 -6.41 7.57 15.07
N GLY A 13 -6.74 6.64 15.95
CA GLY A 13 -8.03 6.64 16.68
C GLY A 13 -9.08 5.77 16.02
N GLN A 14 -10.31 5.85 16.52
CA GLN A 14 -11.42 5.01 16.10
C GLN A 14 -12.70 5.85 16.05
N TYR A 15 -12.88 6.58 14.95
CA TYR A 15 -13.98 7.53 14.74
C TYR A 15 -15.04 6.91 13.83
N MET A 16 -15.73 5.88 14.34
CA MET A 16 -16.71 5.11 13.58
C MET A 16 -18.07 5.08 14.31
N PRO A 17 -19.16 4.81 13.59
CA PRO A 17 -20.46 4.60 14.20
C PRO A 17 -20.44 3.49 15.26
N GLU A 18 -21.22 3.66 16.34
CA GLU A 18 -21.28 2.73 17.48
C GLU A 18 -21.58 1.30 17.07
N VAL A 19 -22.37 1.11 16.03
CA VAL A 19 -22.75 -0.22 15.51
C VAL A 19 -21.56 -1.05 15.05
N LEU A 20 -20.44 -0.42 14.64
CA LEU A 20 -19.21 -1.11 14.21
C LEU A 20 -18.21 -1.38 15.35
N MET A 21 -18.43 -0.83 16.54
CA MET A 21 -17.48 -0.94 17.66
C MET A 21 -17.22 -2.39 18.07
N ASN A 22 -18.25 -3.23 18.05
CA ASN A 22 -18.11 -4.65 18.38
C ASN A 22 -17.23 -5.37 17.34
N ALA A 23 -17.46 -5.14 16.05
CA ALA A 23 -16.66 -5.74 14.97
C ALA A 23 -15.20 -5.31 15.03
N LEU A 24 -14.94 -4.02 15.30
CA LEU A 24 -13.59 -3.50 15.48
C LEU A 24 -12.89 -4.07 16.71
N SER A 25 -13.61 -4.21 17.84
CA SER A 25 -13.06 -4.80 19.07
C SER A 25 -12.77 -6.29 18.92
N GLU A 26 -13.61 -7.04 18.21
CA GLU A 26 -13.38 -8.44 17.88
C GLU A 26 -12.11 -8.60 17.02
N MET A 27 -11.98 -7.78 15.96
CA MET A 27 -10.82 -7.77 15.07
C MET A 27 -9.54 -7.45 15.85
N GLU A 28 -9.57 -6.46 16.74
CA GLU A 28 -8.42 -6.11 17.56
C GLU A 28 -8.05 -7.21 18.55
N GLY A 29 -9.04 -7.80 19.23
CA GLY A 29 -8.82 -8.89 20.17
C GLY A 29 -8.17 -10.10 19.52
N GLU A 30 -8.65 -10.49 18.34
CA GLU A 30 -8.06 -11.60 17.59
C GLU A 30 -6.66 -11.23 17.07
N HIS A 31 -6.46 -10.01 16.56
CA HIS A 31 -5.13 -9.54 16.13
C HIS A 31 -4.09 -9.63 17.25
N GLN A 32 -4.45 -9.24 18.46
CA GLN A 32 -3.57 -9.37 19.64
C GLN A 32 -3.30 -10.83 20.00
N PHE A 33 -4.31 -11.69 19.89
CA PHE A 33 -4.17 -13.12 20.17
C PHE A 33 -3.25 -13.80 19.16
N VAL A 34 -3.43 -13.55 17.86
CA VAL A 34 -2.64 -14.19 16.78
C VAL A 34 -1.18 -13.77 16.76
N ALA A 35 -0.82 -12.63 17.37
CA ALA A 35 0.56 -12.19 17.48
C ALA A 35 1.50 -13.21 18.15
N GLN A 36 0.95 -14.15 18.92
CA GLN A 36 1.69 -15.21 19.61
C GLN A 36 1.27 -16.63 19.16
N ASP A 37 0.36 -16.73 18.19
CA ASP A 37 -0.18 -18.02 17.74
C ASP A 37 0.61 -18.58 16.56
N GLN A 38 1.33 -19.66 16.83
CA GLN A 38 2.10 -20.39 15.80
C GLN A 38 1.23 -20.98 14.68
N CYS A 39 -0.04 -21.30 14.93
CA CYS A 39 -0.93 -21.81 13.89
C CYS A 39 -1.29 -20.70 12.90
N PHE A 40 -1.56 -19.50 13.40
CA PHE A 40 -1.77 -18.32 12.55
C PHE A 40 -0.52 -18.01 11.71
N THR A 41 0.66 -17.97 12.35
CA THR A 41 1.92 -17.69 11.66
C THR A 41 2.16 -18.69 10.53
N LYS A 42 1.98 -19.98 10.78
CA LYS A 42 2.15 -21.02 9.75
C LYS A 42 1.14 -20.91 8.61
N GLU A 43 -0.11 -20.55 8.90
CA GLU A 43 -1.14 -20.35 7.87
C GLU A 43 -0.83 -19.12 7.03
N LEU A 44 -0.42 -18.01 7.66
CA LEU A 44 0.01 -16.79 6.95
C LEU A 44 1.24 -17.06 6.10
N ASP A 45 2.24 -17.74 6.65
CA ASP A 45 3.47 -18.14 5.93
C ASP A 45 3.15 -19.02 4.72
N TYR A 46 2.22 -19.98 4.86
CA TYR A 46 1.77 -20.79 3.73
C TYR A 46 1.22 -19.92 2.60
N PHE A 47 0.28 -19.02 2.89
CA PHE A 47 -0.28 -18.15 1.87
C PHE A 47 0.75 -17.17 1.31
N CYS A 48 1.63 -16.63 2.13
CA CYS A 48 2.65 -15.69 1.67
C CYS A 48 3.73 -16.37 0.80
N ASN A 49 4.20 -17.54 1.20
CA ASN A 49 5.35 -18.19 0.55
C ASN A 49 4.92 -19.10 -0.59
N GLU A 50 3.96 -20.02 -0.35
CA GLU A 50 3.58 -21.04 -1.32
C GLU A 50 2.60 -20.51 -2.38
N TYR A 51 1.67 -19.63 -1.97
CA TYR A 51 0.69 -19.05 -2.88
C TYR A 51 1.13 -17.67 -3.40
N GLY A 52 1.64 -16.80 -2.51
CA GLY A 52 2.01 -15.42 -2.82
C GLY A 52 3.34 -15.27 -3.53
N GLY A 53 4.26 -16.24 -3.37
CA GLY A 53 5.57 -16.20 -4.00
C GLY A 53 6.60 -15.37 -3.23
N ARG A 54 6.44 -15.23 -1.90
CA ARG A 54 7.44 -14.60 -1.04
C ARG A 54 8.61 -15.59 -0.83
N ARG A 55 9.84 -15.23 -0.58
CA ARG A 55 10.50 -13.94 -0.35
C ARG A 55 10.69 -13.19 -1.66
N THR A 56 10.29 -11.90 -1.74
CA THR A 56 10.46 -11.14 -2.97
C THR A 56 11.93 -10.77 -3.22
N PRO A 57 12.40 -10.73 -4.47
CA PRO A 57 13.78 -10.41 -4.77
C PRO A 57 14.20 -9.00 -4.38
N LEU A 58 15.44 -8.85 -3.91
CA LEU A 58 16.19 -7.60 -3.91
C LEU A 58 17.06 -7.57 -5.17
N TYR A 59 16.61 -6.83 -6.18
CA TYR A 59 17.26 -6.79 -7.51
C TYR A 59 18.21 -5.59 -7.61
N LYS A 60 19.49 -5.85 -7.89
CA LYS A 60 20.46 -4.79 -8.18
C LYS A 60 20.26 -4.26 -9.59
N ALA A 61 19.86 -3.01 -9.73
CA ALA A 61 19.66 -2.33 -11.01
C ALA A 61 21.02 -1.87 -11.57
N ARG A 62 21.71 -2.78 -12.28
CA ARG A 62 23.11 -2.61 -12.65
C ARG A 62 23.36 -1.47 -13.62
N LEU A 63 22.49 -1.29 -14.61
CA LEU A 63 22.69 -0.23 -15.62
C LEU A 63 22.28 1.12 -15.05
N LEU A 64 21.26 1.19 -14.21
CA LEU A 64 20.92 2.40 -13.47
C LEU A 64 22.03 2.80 -12.50
N SER A 65 22.56 1.86 -11.71
CA SER A 65 23.69 2.12 -10.80
C SER A 65 24.88 2.67 -11.55
N LYS A 66 25.25 2.04 -12.69
CA LYS A 66 26.34 2.54 -13.55
C LYS A 66 26.10 3.95 -14.06
N LYS A 67 24.85 4.33 -14.35
CA LYS A 67 24.51 5.65 -14.87
C LYS A 67 24.47 6.73 -13.78
N TYR A 68 23.95 6.39 -12.59
CA TYR A 68 23.66 7.37 -11.55
C TYR A 68 24.73 7.44 -10.43
N GLY A 69 25.58 6.44 -10.30
CA GLY A 69 26.68 6.41 -9.34
C GLY A 69 26.50 5.42 -8.21
N PRO A 70 25.62 5.67 -7.21
CA PRO A 70 25.41 4.75 -6.11
C PRO A 70 24.79 3.43 -6.58
N ASP A 71 24.93 2.39 -5.76
CA ASP A 71 24.27 1.12 -6.01
C ASP A 71 22.77 1.21 -5.76
N ILE A 72 21.97 1.03 -6.82
CA ILE A 72 20.50 1.08 -6.77
C ILE A 72 19.94 -0.33 -6.74
N TYR A 73 19.09 -0.59 -5.75
CA TYR A 73 18.39 -1.87 -5.58
C TYR A 73 16.89 -1.67 -5.64
N PHE A 74 16.17 -2.62 -6.23
CA PHE A 74 14.72 -2.69 -6.24
C PHE A 74 14.24 -3.83 -5.36
N LYS A 75 13.45 -3.52 -4.33
CA LYS A 75 12.67 -4.52 -3.59
C LYS A 75 11.41 -4.81 -4.39
N ARG A 76 11.33 -6.00 -5.01
CA ARG A 76 10.40 -6.37 -6.08
C ARG A 76 9.09 -6.93 -5.54
N GLU A 77 8.30 -6.12 -4.79
CA GLU A 77 6.99 -6.52 -4.28
C GLU A 77 5.95 -6.67 -5.42
N ASP A 78 6.21 -6.07 -6.57
CA ASP A 78 5.44 -6.20 -7.81
C ASP A 78 5.43 -7.62 -8.41
N LEU A 79 6.27 -8.52 -7.91
CA LEU A 79 6.34 -9.93 -8.33
C LEU A 79 5.49 -10.87 -7.47
N LEU A 80 4.84 -10.38 -6.43
CA LEU A 80 3.87 -11.18 -5.67
C LEU A 80 2.65 -11.56 -6.51
N SER A 81 2.01 -12.65 -6.14
CA SER A 81 0.75 -13.07 -6.76
C SER A 81 -0.29 -11.95 -6.73
N GLY A 82 -0.98 -11.71 -7.83
CA GLY A 82 -1.85 -10.54 -8.00
C GLY A 82 -1.11 -9.24 -8.30
N GLY A 83 0.24 -9.21 -8.22
CA GLY A 83 1.07 -8.09 -8.67
C GLY A 83 1.16 -6.91 -7.71
N GLY A 84 0.98 -7.10 -6.41
CA GLY A 84 1.03 -5.98 -5.46
C GLY A 84 1.41 -6.36 -4.03
N SER A 85 2.02 -5.39 -3.34
CA SER A 85 2.55 -5.52 -1.98
C SER A 85 1.47 -5.74 -0.91
N SER A 86 0.21 -5.40 -1.16
CA SER A 86 -0.90 -5.55 -0.21
C SER A 86 -1.28 -7.01 0.10
N PHE A 87 -0.66 -7.97 -0.58
CA PHE A 87 -0.96 -9.40 -0.48
C PHE A 87 -1.02 -9.90 0.97
N GLN A 88 0.04 -9.68 1.76
CA GLN A 88 0.10 -10.18 3.13
C GLN A 88 -0.85 -9.47 4.09
N ALA A 89 -1.13 -8.19 3.86
CA ALA A 89 -2.12 -7.46 4.65
C ALA A 89 -3.53 -8.00 4.40
N ILE A 90 -3.87 -8.30 3.16
CA ILE A 90 -5.15 -8.92 2.79
C ILE A 90 -5.25 -10.34 3.37
N ALA A 91 -4.20 -11.17 3.19
CA ALA A 91 -4.17 -12.53 3.70
C ALA A 91 -4.33 -12.59 5.22
N GLY A 92 -3.57 -11.77 5.97
CA GLY A 92 -3.64 -11.73 7.43
C GLY A 92 -5.01 -11.34 7.96
N GLN A 93 -5.65 -10.34 7.36
CA GLN A 93 -7.00 -9.91 7.73
C GLN A 93 -8.05 -10.99 7.41
N MET A 94 -7.93 -11.69 6.28
CA MET A 94 -8.83 -12.78 5.91
C MET A 94 -8.72 -13.97 6.87
N ILE A 95 -7.49 -14.35 7.25
CA ILE A 95 -7.26 -15.43 8.22
C ILE A 95 -7.90 -15.06 9.56
N ILE A 96 -7.73 -13.84 10.05
CA ILE A 96 -8.41 -13.35 11.27
C ILE A 96 -9.92 -13.43 11.11
N GLY A 97 -10.48 -12.93 10.01
CA GLY A 97 -11.92 -12.99 9.75
C GLY A 97 -12.47 -14.42 9.77
N LYS A 98 -11.77 -15.35 9.13
CA LYS A 98 -12.13 -16.77 9.13
C LYS A 98 -12.10 -17.39 10.53
N ARG A 99 -11.11 -17.03 11.36
CA ARG A 99 -10.97 -17.50 12.74
C ARG A 99 -12.08 -16.98 13.66
N THR A 100 -12.57 -15.76 13.39
CA THR A 100 -13.74 -15.19 14.09
C THR A 100 -15.08 -15.64 13.50
N GLY A 101 -15.07 -16.68 12.64
CA GLY A 101 -16.28 -17.32 12.12
C GLY A 101 -16.93 -16.61 10.93
N LYS A 102 -16.26 -15.61 10.34
CA LYS A 102 -16.75 -14.91 9.15
C LYS A 102 -16.52 -15.78 7.91
N ASN A 103 -17.46 -15.71 6.98
CA ASN A 103 -17.46 -16.53 5.77
C ASN A 103 -17.44 -15.70 4.47
N LYS A 104 -17.47 -14.38 4.59
CA LYS A 104 -17.48 -13.45 3.46
C LYS A 104 -16.45 -12.34 3.66
N VAL A 105 -15.76 -12.03 2.57
CA VAL A 105 -14.84 -10.89 2.44
C VAL A 105 -15.55 -9.75 1.73
N LEU A 106 -15.39 -8.54 2.24
CA LEU A 106 -15.83 -7.30 1.62
C LEU A 106 -14.65 -6.35 1.51
N ILE A 107 -14.32 -5.94 0.30
CA ILE A 107 -13.18 -5.06 0.04
C ILE A 107 -13.56 -3.92 -0.91
N PRO A 108 -13.46 -2.66 -0.47
CA PRO A 108 -13.47 -1.50 -1.36
C PRO A 108 -12.12 -1.37 -2.05
N VAL A 109 -12.12 -1.21 -3.37
CA VAL A 109 -10.88 -1.07 -4.15
C VAL A 109 -10.91 0.13 -5.09
N CYS A 110 -9.84 0.91 -5.09
CA CYS A 110 -9.54 1.86 -6.14
C CYS A 110 -8.57 1.23 -7.16
N ASN A 111 -7.62 0.44 -6.68
CA ASN A 111 -6.69 -0.32 -7.50
C ASN A 111 -7.22 -1.75 -7.70
N PRO A 112 -7.52 -2.17 -8.94
CA PRO A 112 -8.07 -3.51 -9.23
C PRO A 112 -7.14 -4.66 -8.83
N GLN A 113 -5.82 -4.44 -8.74
CA GLN A 113 -4.88 -5.46 -8.25
C GLN A 113 -5.25 -5.96 -6.84
N HIS A 114 -5.70 -5.05 -5.97
CA HIS A 114 -6.17 -5.43 -4.62
C HIS A 114 -7.41 -6.34 -4.68
N GLY A 115 -8.30 -6.08 -5.64
CA GLY A 115 -9.46 -6.94 -5.90
C GLY A 115 -9.07 -8.33 -6.38
N CYS A 116 -8.12 -8.44 -7.31
CA CYS A 116 -7.60 -9.72 -7.80
C CYS A 116 -6.93 -10.52 -6.68
N ILE A 117 -6.10 -9.87 -5.85
CA ILE A 117 -5.48 -10.50 -4.68
C ILE A 117 -6.57 -11.02 -3.72
N ALA A 118 -7.56 -10.18 -3.40
CA ALA A 118 -8.63 -10.54 -2.47
C ALA A 118 -9.50 -11.68 -3.00
N ALA A 119 -9.89 -11.63 -4.26
CA ALA A 119 -10.70 -12.67 -4.90
C ALA A 119 -9.96 -14.02 -4.93
N GLY A 120 -8.68 -14.02 -5.34
CA GLY A 120 -7.86 -15.22 -5.39
C GLY A 120 -7.64 -15.84 -4.02
N LEU A 121 -7.30 -15.03 -3.01
CA LEU A 121 -7.13 -15.50 -1.63
C LEU A 121 -8.44 -16.01 -1.03
N ALA A 122 -9.55 -15.31 -1.24
CA ALA A 122 -10.86 -15.73 -0.75
C ALA A 122 -11.25 -17.09 -1.33
N ALA A 123 -11.07 -17.30 -2.65
CA ALA A 123 -11.31 -18.58 -3.30
C ALA A 123 -10.42 -19.68 -2.69
N ALA A 124 -9.12 -19.43 -2.50
CA ALA A 124 -8.18 -20.37 -1.92
C ALA A 124 -8.48 -20.70 -0.43
N MET A 125 -9.09 -19.76 0.29
CA MET A 125 -9.50 -19.94 1.70
C MET A 125 -10.92 -20.49 1.86
N GLY A 126 -11.69 -20.64 0.78
CA GLY A 126 -13.09 -21.06 0.81
C GLY A 126 -14.04 -20.00 1.34
N LEU A 127 -13.75 -18.72 1.13
CA LEU A 127 -14.56 -17.58 1.53
C LEU A 127 -15.31 -17.00 0.32
N ALA A 128 -16.52 -16.49 0.54
CA ALA A 128 -17.16 -15.62 -0.45
C ALA A 128 -16.42 -14.29 -0.53
N CYS A 129 -16.39 -13.65 -1.71
CA CYS A 129 -15.73 -12.37 -1.90
C CYS A 129 -16.65 -11.37 -2.61
N GLU A 130 -16.77 -10.19 -2.04
CA GLU A 130 -17.42 -9.05 -2.68
C GLU A 130 -16.42 -7.90 -2.82
N VAL A 131 -16.19 -7.47 -4.06
CA VAL A 131 -15.32 -6.35 -4.41
C VAL A 131 -16.20 -5.17 -4.81
N VAL A 132 -16.04 -4.04 -4.12
CA VAL A 132 -16.76 -2.80 -4.42
C VAL A 132 -15.79 -1.83 -5.07
N MET A 133 -16.11 -1.34 -6.28
CA MET A 133 -15.20 -0.47 -7.03
C MET A 133 -15.93 0.66 -7.78
N PRO A 134 -15.22 1.77 -8.10
CA PRO A 134 -15.80 2.85 -8.90
C PRO A 134 -16.02 2.42 -10.35
N GLU A 135 -17.06 2.98 -10.97
CA GLU A 135 -17.38 2.73 -12.38
C GLU A 135 -16.22 3.11 -13.33
N ILE A 136 -15.50 4.20 -13.02
CA ILE A 136 -14.37 4.64 -13.83
C ILE A 136 -13.26 3.61 -13.87
N THR A 137 -12.93 3.01 -12.72
CA THR A 137 -11.96 1.92 -12.62
C THR A 137 -12.43 0.68 -13.37
N ALA A 138 -13.70 0.32 -13.22
CA ALA A 138 -14.27 -0.85 -13.88
C ALA A 138 -14.23 -0.75 -15.41
N ARG A 139 -14.41 0.44 -15.98
CA ARG A 139 -14.35 0.67 -17.43
C ARG A 139 -12.95 0.49 -18.00
N SER A 140 -11.91 0.80 -17.25
CA SER A 140 -10.51 0.79 -17.72
C SER A 140 -9.79 -0.53 -17.49
N HIS A 141 -10.32 -1.39 -16.58
CA HIS A 141 -9.63 -2.59 -16.08
C HIS A 141 -10.46 -3.87 -16.28
N HIS A 142 -10.83 -4.10 -17.54
CA HIS A 142 -11.69 -5.22 -17.90
C HIS A 142 -11.05 -6.60 -17.65
N GLU A 143 -9.74 -6.71 -17.81
CA GLU A 143 -8.99 -7.96 -17.61
C GLU A 143 -8.98 -8.36 -16.14
N GLU A 144 -8.75 -7.41 -15.24
CA GLU A 144 -8.77 -7.62 -13.79
C GLU A 144 -10.19 -7.98 -13.29
N ILE A 145 -11.24 -7.39 -13.89
CA ILE A 145 -12.62 -7.76 -13.59
C ILE A 145 -12.88 -9.23 -13.97
N LEU A 146 -12.43 -9.66 -15.14
CA LEU A 146 -12.57 -11.06 -15.55
C LEU A 146 -11.81 -12.00 -14.61
N GLU A 147 -10.60 -11.63 -14.19
CA GLU A 147 -9.81 -12.40 -13.23
C GLU A 147 -10.56 -12.58 -11.90
N MET A 148 -11.10 -11.49 -11.34
CA MET A 148 -11.91 -11.55 -10.11
C MET A 148 -13.17 -12.40 -10.28
N GLN A 149 -13.87 -12.30 -11.41
CA GLN A 149 -15.08 -13.09 -11.70
C GLN A 149 -14.75 -14.59 -11.86
N LEU A 150 -13.61 -14.93 -12.48
CA LEU A 150 -13.15 -16.32 -12.59
C LEU A 150 -12.81 -16.92 -11.21
N ALA A 151 -12.40 -16.09 -10.26
CA ALA A 151 -12.23 -16.46 -8.85
C ALA A 151 -13.56 -16.44 -8.04
N ASN A 152 -14.71 -16.34 -8.71
CA ASN A 152 -16.06 -16.29 -8.13
C ASN A 152 -16.33 -15.06 -7.23
N ALA A 153 -15.63 -13.96 -7.40
CA ALA A 153 -15.93 -12.74 -6.68
C ALA A 153 -17.18 -12.04 -7.26
N LEU A 154 -18.05 -11.55 -6.37
CA LEU A 154 -19.11 -10.61 -6.73
C LEU A 154 -18.48 -9.22 -6.90
N ILE A 155 -18.77 -8.54 -8.01
CA ILE A 155 -18.26 -7.20 -8.25
C ILE A 155 -19.41 -6.22 -8.23
N THR A 156 -19.36 -5.30 -7.26
CA THR A 156 -20.35 -4.22 -7.09
C THR A 156 -19.72 -2.93 -7.60
N ILE A 157 -20.26 -2.44 -8.74
CA ILE A 157 -19.78 -1.22 -9.39
C ILE A 157 -20.61 -0.04 -8.91
N ILE A 158 -19.95 1.00 -8.39
CA ILE A 158 -20.56 2.19 -7.83
C ILE A 158 -20.28 3.40 -8.72
N PRO A 159 -21.29 4.14 -9.17
CA PRO A 159 -21.08 5.43 -9.81
C PRO A 159 -20.55 6.44 -8.78
N GLY A 160 -19.57 7.25 -9.19
CA GLY A 160 -18.97 8.27 -8.31
C GLY A 160 -17.50 8.03 -8.02
N ASP A 161 -17.02 8.66 -6.97
CA ASP A 161 -15.61 8.59 -6.54
C ASP A 161 -15.36 7.43 -5.56
N PHE A 162 -14.11 7.32 -5.09
CA PHE A 162 -13.75 6.25 -4.16
C PHE A 162 -14.33 6.45 -2.75
N GLU A 163 -14.69 7.66 -2.36
CA GLU A 163 -15.36 7.90 -1.08
C GLU A 163 -16.79 7.34 -1.10
N GLU A 164 -17.48 7.45 -2.25
CA GLU A 164 -18.78 6.80 -2.43
C GLU A 164 -18.69 5.28 -2.37
N VAL A 165 -17.63 4.71 -2.94
CA VAL A 165 -17.30 3.27 -2.83
C VAL A 165 -17.09 2.88 -1.37
N CYS A 166 -16.28 3.64 -0.62
CA CYS A 166 -16.04 3.38 0.80
C CYS A 166 -17.32 3.48 1.62
N ARG A 167 -18.14 4.53 1.40
CA ARG A 167 -19.45 4.70 2.09
C ARG A 167 -20.39 3.52 1.81
N THR A 168 -20.46 3.07 0.56
CA THR A 168 -21.28 1.92 0.18
C THR A 168 -20.78 0.64 0.83
N ALA A 169 -19.46 0.39 0.79
CA ALA A 169 -18.88 -0.77 1.44
C ALA A 169 -19.05 -0.75 2.97
N GLU A 170 -18.93 0.40 3.61
CA GLU A 170 -19.21 0.57 5.05
C GLU A 170 -20.67 0.29 5.39
N ALA A 171 -21.61 0.77 4.57
CA ALA A 171 -23.04 0.47 4.75
C ALA A 171 -23.32 -1.04 4.61
N CYS A 172 -22.70 -1.71 3.63
CA CYS A 172 -22.75 -3.17 3.48
C CYS A 172 -22.15 -3.88 4.70
N TRP A 173 -21.02 -3.39 5.21
CA TRP A 173 -20.38 -3.94 6.41
C TRP A 173 -21.28 -3.81 7.63
N ILE A 174 -21.87 -2.64 7.87
CA ILE A 174 -22.84 -2.40 8.95
C ILE A 174 -24.00 -3.42 8.89
N ALA A 175 -24.53 -3.64 7.70
CA ALA A 175 -25.67 -4.54 7.51
C ALA A 175 -25.33 -6.02 7.69
N GLN A 176 -24.08 -6.42 7.46
CA GLN A 176 -23.61 -7.81 7.42
C GLN A 176 -22.48 -8.09 8.41
N ALA A 177 -22.21 -7.22 9.39
CA ALA A 177 -21.05 -7.28 10.27
C ALA A 177 -20.78 -8.66 10.92
N PRO A 178 -21.79 -9.48 11.32
CA PRO A 178 -21.53 -10.79 11.88
C PRO A 178 -20.88 -11.78 10.91
N GLU A 179 -21.13 -11.64 9.61
CA GLU A 179 -20.73 -12.61 8.58
C GLU A 179 -19.54 -12.15 7.74
N VAL A 180 -19.25 -10.86 7.76
CA VAL A 180 -18.31 -10.20 6.84
C VAL A 180 -17.04 -9.77 7.54
N VAL A 181 -15.89 -10.06 6.94
CA VAL A 181 -14.64 -9.38 7.23
C VAL A 181 -14.44 -8.23 6.23
N TYR A 182 -14.35 -7.02 6.74
CA TYR A 182 -14.04 -5.83 5.95
C TYR A 182 -12.51 -5.71 5.83
N ILE A 183 -12.01 -5.56 4.60
CA ILE A 183 -10.57 -5.53 4.32
C ILE A 183 -10.12 -4.11 4.02
N GLN A 184 -9.03 -3.69 4.66
CA GLN A 184 -8.29 -2.47 4.36
C GLN A 184 -6.95 -2.82 3.73
N THR A 185 -6.62 -2.17 2.60
CA THR A 185 -5.34 -2.38 1.92
C THR A 185 -4.26 -1.40 2.36
N ARG A 186 -4.67 -0.24 2.88
CA ARG A 186 -3.80 0.80 3.45
C ARG A 186 -3.68 0.66 4.96
N ALA A 187 -2.56 1.11 5.51
CA ALA A 187 -2.41 1.29 6.96
C ALA A 187 -3.15 2.55 7.45
N ALA A 188 -4.43 2.65 7.06
CA ALA A 188 -5.31 3.79 7.28
C ALA A 188 -6.68 3.32 7.78
N GLY A 189 -7.55 4.27 8.15
CA GLY A 189 -8.88 3.97 8.69
C GLY A 189 -8.91 3.85 10.21
N PRO A 190 -10.01 3.34 10.78
CA PRO A 190 -10.17 3.22 12.23
C PRO A 190 -9.22 2.18 12.81
N HIS A 191 -8.76 2.41 14.04
CA HIS A 191 -8.09 1.35 14.80
C HIS A 191 -9.00 0.11 14.90
N PRO A 192 -8.50 -1.15 14.68
CA PRO A 192 -7.08 -1.55 14.66
C PRO A 192 -6.42 -1.59 13.26
N TYR A 193 -7.12 -1.24 12.17
CA TYR A 193 -6.63 -1.44 10.80
C TYR A 193 -5.24 -0.86 10.52
N PRO A 194 -4.90 0.40 10.91
CA PRO A 194 -3.57 0.93 10.63
C PRO A 194 -2.45 0.07 11.24
N LEU A 195 -2.67 -0.40 12.48
CA LEU A 195 -1.72 -1.25 13.17
C LEU A 195 -1.61 -2.64 12.53
N MET A 196 -2.74 -3.27 12.22
CA MET A 196 -2.79 -4.60 11.61
C MET A 196 -2.11 -4.63 10.25
N VAL A 197 -2.47 -3.70 9.38
CA VAL A 197 -1.90 -3.62 8.02
C VAL A 197 -0.39 -3.40 8.12
N ARG A 198 0.08 -2.48 8.98
CA ARG A 198 1.50 -2.26 9.22
C ARG A 198 2.20 -3.52 9.70
N GLU A 199 1.63 -4.27 10.66
CA GLU A 199 2.24 -5.49 11.19
C GLU A 199 2.42 -6.57 10.11
N TYR A 200 1.46 -6.71 9.19
CA TYR A 200 1.59 -7.67 8.09
C TYR A 200 2.53 -7.17 6.99
N GLN A 201 2.55 -5.86 6.72
CA GLN A 201 3.41 -5.26 5.70
C GLN A 201 4.87 -5.10 6.13
N LYS A 202 5.17 -5.12 7.44
CA LYS A 202 6.56 -4.93 7.94
C LYS A 202 7.54 -5.98 7.43
N VAL A 203 7.06 -7.14 6.98
CA VAL A 203 7.87 -8.18 6.34
C VAL A 203 8.67 -7.64 5.16
N ILE A 204 8.19 -6.60 4.47
CA ILE A 204 8.92 -5.93 3.37
C ILE A 204 10.25 -5.38 3.90
N GLY A 205 10.21 -4.63 5.00
CA GLY A 205 11.41 -4.05 5.61
C GLY A 205 12.26 -5.07 6.36
N GLU A 206 11.65 -6.10 6.96
CA GLU A 206 12.37 -7.19 7.62
C GLU A 206 13.22 -7.97 6.60
N GLU A 207 12.60 -8.42 5.50
CA GLU A 207 13.32 -9.07 4.41
C GLU A 207 14.39 -8.15 3.79
N LEU A 208 14.10 -6.86 3.67
CA LEU A 208 15.04 -5.89 3.13
C LEU A 208 16.29 -5.78 4.00
N LYS A 209 16.15 -5.74 5.34
CA LYS A 209 17.31 -5.77 6.27
C LYS A 209 18.18 -6.99 6.04
N GLU A 210 17.56 -8.17 6.01
CA GLU A 210 18.28 -9.43 5.79
C GLU A 210 18.98 -9.45 4.44
N GLN A 211 18.27 -9.11 3.37
CA GLN A 211 18.79 -9.13 2.01
C GLN A 211 19.92 -8.12 1.79
N MET A 212 19.86 -6.94 2.40
CA MET A 212 20.97 -5.99 2.35
C MET A 212 22.19 -6.49 3.11
N MET A 213 22.02 -7.12 4.27
CA MET A 213 23.12 -7.74 5.01
C MET A 213 23.72 -8.91 4.23
N GLU A 214 22.93 -9.72 3.54
CA GLU A 214 23.38 -10.80 2.66
C GLU A 214 24.18 -10.26 1.45
N ALA A 215 23.67 -9.21 0.79
CA ALA A 215 24.22 -8.68 -0.45
C ALA A 215 25.41 -7.72 -0.24
N CYS A 216 25.35 -6.86 0.78
CA CYS A 216 26.25 -5.73 0.96
C CYS A 216 26.92 -5.68 2.34
N GLN A 217 26.53 -6.56 3.29
CA GLN A 217 26.99 -6.59 4.68
C GLN A 217 26.76 -5.26 5.44
N LYS A 218 25.86 -4.42 4.95
CA LYS A 218 25.44 -3.16 5.57
C LYS A 218 23.99 -2.83 5.22
N LEU A 219 23.36 -1.99 6.02
CA LEU A 219 22.05 -1.40 5.71
C LEU A 219 22.20 -0.35 4.58
N PRO A 220 21.13 -0.06 3.85
CA PRO A 220 21.17 0.98 2.83
C PRO A 220 21.25 2.38 3.47
N GLU A 221 21.84 3.32 2.78
CA GLU A 221 21.86 4.72 3.19
C GLU A 221 20.52 5.41 2.95
N LEU A 222 19.76 4.94 1.92
CA LEU A 222 18.46 5.48 1.57
C LEU A 222 17.47 4.38 1.22
N ILE A 223 16.25 4.50 1.75
CA ILE A 223 15.09 3.73 1.28
C ILE A 223 14.03 4.72 0.77
N VAL A 224 13.56 4.49 -0.45
CA VAL A 224 12.49 5.27 -1.07
C VAL A 224 11.30 4.36 -1.33
N ALA A 225 10.13 4.77 -0.88
CA ALA A 225 8.86 4.10 -1.19
C ALA A 225 7.79 5.16 -1.51
N ALA A 226 6.83 4.84 -2.35
CA ALA A 226 5.71 5.73 -2.61
C ALA A 226 4.75 5.77 -1.42
N ALA A 227 4.31 6.95 -1.03
CA ALA A 227 3.16 7.13 -0.17
C ALA A 227 1.89 6.94 -1.04
N GLY A 228 1.38 5.73 -1.05
CA GLY A 228 0.34 5.31 -1.98
C GLY A 228 -0.76 4.46 -1.33
N ASP A 229 -1.43 3.65 -2.16
CA ASP A 229 -2.66 2.96 -1.78
C ASP A 229 -2.43 1.55 -1.18
N ASP A 230 -1.19 1.13 -0.96
CA ASP A 230 -0.83 -0.26 -0.66
C ASP A 230 -0.04 -0.47 0.64
N ALA A 231 0.11 0.56 1.47
CA ALA A 231 0.87 0.55 2.73
C ALA A 231 2.34 0.07 2.61
N ALA A 232 2.90 0.00 1.39
CA ALA A 232 4.28 -0.47 1.17
C ALA A 232 5.30 0.43 1.88
N ALA A 233 5.09 1.74 1.89
CA ALA A 233 5.96 2.69 2.58
C ALA A 233 6.01 2.43 4.08
N VAL A 234 4.85 2.31 4.73
CA VAL A 234 4.76 2.02 6.17
C VAL A 234 5.41 0.68 6.49
N GLY A 235 5.11 -0.36 5.70
CA GLY A 235 5.69 -1.69 5.87
C GLY A 235 7.21 -1.72 5.71
N ALA A 236 7.72 -1.07 4.67
CA ALA A 236 9.16 -1.01 4.42
C ALA A 236 9.90 -0.18 5.49
N PHE A 237 9.29 0.90 5.99
CA PHE A 237 9.94 1.83 6.92
C PHE A 237 9.85 1.39 8.38
N ALA A 238 8.81 0.67 8.78
CA ALA A 238 8.57 0.28 10.17
C ALA A 238 9.77 -0.42 10.82
N PRO A 239 10.45 -1.41 10.21
CA PRO A 239 11.63 -2.03 10.79
C PRO A 239 12.85 -1.11 10.87
N PHE A 240 12.88 -0.01 10.11
CA PHE A 240 13.97 0.96 10.09
C PHE A 240 13.72 2.20 10.93
N LYS A 241 12.60 2.29 11.64
CA LYS A 241 12.21 3.51 12.39
C LYS A 241 13.30 4.01 13.35
N ASP A 242 14.05 3.10 13.96
CA ASP A 242 15.11 3.38 14.92
C ASP A 242 16.53 3.38 14.31
N GLU A 243 16.65 3.05 13.01
CA GLU A 243 17.93 3.01 12.28
C GLU A 243 18.28 4.42 11.75
N THR A 244 18.86 5.25 12.60
CA THR A 244 19.16 6.65 12.27
C THR A 244 20.14 6.86 11.12
N GLY A 245 20.95 5.85 10.79
CA GLY A 245 21.87 5.85 9.64
C GLY A 245 21.16 5.63 8.30
N VAL A 246 19.88 5.22 8.29
CA VAL A 246 19.10 4.98 7.09
C VAL A 246 18.12 6.12 6.88
N LYS A 247 18.26 6.89 5.81
CA LYS A 247 17.29 7.92 5.43
C LYS A 247 16.04 7.27 4.81
N LEU A 248 14.86 7.75 5.19
CA LEU A 248 13.58 7.25 4.67
C LEU A 248 12.87 8.37 3.90
N ILE A 249 12.57 8.16 2.62
CA ILE A 249 11.84 9.12 1.80
C ILE A 249 10.52 8.50 1.34
N ALA A 250 9.43 9.21 1.64
CA ALA A 250 8.09 8.90 1.12
C ALA A 250 7.86 9.77 -0.14
N ALA A 251 7.87 9.15 -1.31
CA ALA A 251 7.58 9.84 -2.56
C ALA A 251 6.07 10.04 -2.69
N GLU A 252 5.64 11.29 -2.80
CA GLU A 252 4.25 11.67 -2.96
C GLU A 252 3.98 12.15 -4.38
N ARG A 253 2.80 11.83 -4.88
CA ARG A 253 2.28 12.39 -6.13
C ARG A 253 1.96 13.87 -5.93
N GLU A 254 2.30 14.70 -6.91
CA GLU A 254 2.07 16.15 -6.84
C GLU A 254 0.59 16.50 -6.62
N ASP A 255 -0.32 15.77 -7.22
CA ASP A 255 -1.77 15.97 -7.10
C ASP A 255 -2.37 15.41 -5.81
N HIS A 256 -1.59 14.63 -5.03
CA HIS A 256 -2.01 14.01 -3.78
C HIS A 256 -0.89 14.04 -2.71
N ALA A 257 -0.21 15.16 -2.58
CA ALA A 257 0.91 15.35 -1.64
C ALA A 257 0.40 15.63 -0.22
N VAL A 258 -0.18 14.63 0.43
CA VAL A 258 -0.89 14.77 1.69
C VAL A 258 0.05 14.96 2.89
N LEU A 259 1.22 14.29 2.88
CA LEU A 259 2.23 14.47 3.93
C LEU A 259 2.89 15.84 3.87
N THR A 260 3.01 16.40 2.66
CA THR A 260 3.66 17.71 2.42
C THR A 260 2.70 18.88 2.58
N ARG A 261 1.45 18.76 2.14
CA ARG A 261 0.47 19.85 2.03
C ARG A 261 -0.79 19.64 2.86
N GLY A 262 -0.96 18.47 3.47
CA GLY A 262 -2.15 18.16 4.24
C GLY A 262 -2.16 18.84 5.59
N GLU A 263 -3.37 19.10 6.08
CA GLU A 263 -3.64 19.61 7.42
C GLU A 263 -4.34 18.54 8.27
N GLU A 264 -4.32 18.72 9.59
CA GLU A 264 -4.95 17.76 10.50
C GLU A 264 -6.47 17.77 10.33
N GLY A 265 -7.03 16.58 10.20
CA GLY A 265 -8.46 16.37 10.11
C GLY A 265 -8.89 15.02 10.65
N ILE A 266 -10.21 14.80 10.68
CA ILE A 266 -10.82 13.51 11.03
C ILE A 266 -11.74 13.11 9.89
N ALA A 267 -11.35 12.06 9.18
CA ALA A 267 -12.15 11.45 8.13
C ALA A 267 -11.80 9.96 7.99
N GLY A 268 -12.66 9.16 7.34
CA GLY A 268 -12.40 7.73 7.13
C GLY A 268 -12.12 6.95 8.41
N GLY A 269 -12.74 7.35 9.54
CA GLY A 269 -12.59 6.68 10.83
C GLY A 269 -11.30 6.96 11.59
N MET A 270 -10.45 7.88 11.12
CA MET A 270 -9.15 8.20 11.72
C MET A 270 -8.88 9.70 11.79
N ARG A 271 -7.97 10.10 12.69
CA ARG A 271 -7.33 11.42 12.67
C ARG A 271 -5.99 11.30 11.94
N SER A 272 -5.80 12.12 10.90
CA SER A 272 -4.55 12.14 10.12
C SER A 272 -4.36 13.49 9.42
N LEU A 273 -3.47 13.53 8.41
CA LEU A 273 -3.33 14.65 7.50
C LEU A 273 -4.23 14.43 6.29
N PHE A 274 -4.93 15.47 5.87
CA PHE A 274 -5.84 15.47 4.72
C PHE A 274 -5.60 16.72 3.89
N LEU A 275 -5.75 16.62 2.58
CA LEU A 275 -5.90 17.82 1.76
C LEU A 275 -7.27 18.43 2.09
N GLN A 276 -7.31 19.72 2.34
CA GLN A 276 -8.50 20.44 2.76
C GLN A 276 -8.74 21.66 1.84
N ASP A 277 -9.97 22.07 1.72
CA ASP A 277 -10.33 23.32 1.08
C ASP A 277 -10.19 24.53 2.03
N GLU A 278 -10.55 25.72 1.55
CA GLU A 278 -10.49 26.96 2.33
C GLU A 278 -11.45 26.96 3.55
N GLN A 279 -12.45 26.09 3.56
CA GLN A 279 -13.40 25.89 4.65
C GLN A 279 -12.95 24.84 5.66
N GLY A 280 -11.87 24.12 5.37
CA GLY A 280 -11.34 23.03 6.20
C GLY A 280 -12.04 21.69 5.97
N GLU A 281 -12.84 21.57 4.90
CA GLU A 281 -13.43 20.30 4.51
C GLU A 281 -12.38 19.43 3.79
N CYS A 282 -12.36 18.14 4.14
CA CYS A 282 -11.45 17.20 3.50
C CYS A 282 -11.79 17.07 2.01
N LEU A 283 -10.81 17.34 1.15
CA LEU A 283 -10.99 17.16 -0.28
C LEU A 283 -11.09 15.67 -0.60
N PRO A 284 -12.02 15.28 -1.46
CA PRO A 284 -12.09 13.90 -1.94
C PRO A 284 -10.80 13.52 -2.63
N GLY A 285 -10.43 12.25 -2.52
CA GLY A 285 -9.30 11.70 -3.26
C GLY A 285 -9.49 11.92 -4.75
N ARG A 286 -8.51 12.54 -5.42
CA ARG A 286 -8.64 12.84 -6.85
C ARG A 286 -8.51 11.58 -7.70
N VAL A 287 -9.31 11.53 -8.76
CA VAL A 287 -9.19 10.51 -9.80
C VAL A 287 -7.93 10.81 -10.63
N PHE A 288 -7.03 9.83 -10.71
CA PHE A 288 -5.85 9.92 -11.55
C PHE A 288 -5.68 8.65 -12.36
N ALA A 289 -5.45 8.77 -13.68
CA ALA A 289 -5.34 7.64 -14.60
C ALA A 289 -6.42 6.56 -14.39
N ASP A 290 -7.67 6.98 -14.18
CA ASP A 290 -8.83 6.13 -13.91
C ASP A 290 -8.80 5.38 -12.55
N MET A 291 -7.87 5.74 -11.65
CA MET A 291 -7.82 5.22 -10.28
C MET A 291 -8.04 6.37 -9.27
N PRO A 292 -9.18 6.38 -8.57
CA PRO A 292 -9.40 7.32 -7.48
C PRO A 292 -8.50 6.98 -6.29
N CYS A 293 -7.97 8.01 -5.61
CA CYS A 293 -7.17 7.84 -4.40
C CYS A 293 -8.04 7.91 -3.15
N GLN A 294 -7.65 7.18 -2.11
CA GLN A 294 -8.27 7.35 -0.79
C GLN A 294 -7.75 8.64 -0.14
N ALA A 295 -8.67 9.42 0.47
CA ALA A 295 -8.29 10.62 1.19
C ALA A 295 -7.39 10.35 2.40
N GLY A 296 -6.49 11.27 2.69
CA GLY A 296 -5.66 11.29 3.90
C GLY A 296 -4.40 10.45 3.86
N ALA A 297 -3.44 10.84 4.69
CA ALA A 297 -2.21 10.09 4.91
C ALA A 297 -2.44 8.93 5.89
N GLU A 298 -1.62 7.89 5.78
CA GLU A 298 -1.56 6.83 6.79
C GLU A 298 -1.09 7.41 8.13
N PRO A 299 -1.81 7.18 9.26
CA PRO A 299 -1.52 7.84 10.53
C PRO A 299 -0.09 7.64 11.06
N GLU A 300 0.49 6.44 10.89
CA GLU A 300 1.87 6.19 11.31
C GLU A 300 2.87 6.94 10.43
N LEU A 301 2.62 6.98 9.12
CA LEU A 301 3.49 7.72 8.19
C LEU A 301 3.43 9.23 8.46
N ALA A 302 2.24 9.78 8.72
CA ALA A 302 2.06 11.17 9.14
C ALA A 302 2.82 11.47 10.43
N ALA A 303 2.74 10.57 11.42
CA ALA A 303 3.47 10.69 12.68
C ALA A 303 5.00 10.63 12.50
N MET A 304 5.49 9.76 11.62
CA MET A 304 6.91 9.67 11.29
C MET A 304 7.40 10.91 10.52
N ALA A 305 6.59 11.47 9.64
CA ALA A 305 6.90 12.70 8.91
C ALA A 305 6.96 13.91 9.85
N GLU A 306 5.98 14.07 10.75
CA GLU A 306 5.98 15.12 11.76
C GLU A 306 7.24 15.09 12.63
N LYS A 307 7.72 13.90 13.00
CA LYS A 307 8.97 13.72 13.76
C LYS A 307 10.25 13.79 12.92
N LYS A 308 10.12 14.09 11.63
CA LYS A 308 11.26 14.13 10.69
C LYS A 308 12.04 12.81 10.62
N ARG A 309 11.36 11.68 10.88
CA ARG A 309 11.93 10.35 10.66
C ARG A 309 11.76 9.92 9.21
N VAL A 310 10.65 10.29 8.59
CA VAL A 310 10.36 10.14 7.17
C VAL A 310 10.33 11.53 6.53
N PHE A 311 10.93 11.64 5.37
CA PHE A 311 10.98 12.88 4.60
C PHE A 311 10.05 12.75 3.39
N PRO A 312 8.90 13.45 3.35
CA PRO A 312 8.06 13.47 2.16
C PRO A 312 8.76 14.22 1.03
N SER A 313 8.60 13.75 -0.20
CA SER A 313 9.10 14.41 -1.40
C SER A 313 8.06 14.34 -2.51
N VAL A 314 7.75 15.50 -3.09
CA VAL A 314 6.75 15.62 -4.13
C VAL A 314 7.36 15.34 -5.50
N VAL A 315 6.73 14.47 -6.26
CA VAL A 315 7.14 14.03 -7.60
C VAL A 315 5.99 14.28 -8.58
N THR A 316 6.31 14.90 -9.72
CA THR A 316 5.35 15.12 -10.80
C THR A 316 5.10 13.82 -11.58
N ARG A 317 3.97 13.79 -12.28
CA ARG A 317 3.67 12.63 -13.15
C ARG A 317 4.68 12.47 -14.27
N ASP A 318 5.11 13.56 -14.84
CA ASP A 318 6.11 13.54 -15.92
C ASP A 318 7.44 12.95 -15.45
N GLU A 319 7.91 13.33 -14.25
CA GLU A 319 9.11 12.73 -13.64
C GLU A 319 8.92 11.22 -13.44
N ALA A 320 7.76 10.77 -12.94
CA ALA A 320 7.46 9.36 -12.75
C ALA A 320 7.44 8.58 -14.06
N ILE A 321 6.79 9.11 -15.11
CA ILE A 321 6.79 8.51 -16.46
C ILE A 321 8.20 8.39 -17.02
N LEU A 322 9.01 9.45 -16.89
CA LEU A 322 10.38 9.46 -17.38
C LEU A 322 11.26 8.43 -16.67
N ALA A 323 11.10 8.32 -15.36
CA ALA A 323 11.80 7.32 -14.56
C ALA A 323 11.37 5.88 -14.92
N ALA A 324 10.06 5.66 -15.13
CA ALA A 324 9.54 4.37 -15.58
C ALA A 324 10.11 3.96 -16.95
N LEU A 325 10.13 4.89 -17.91
CA LEU A 325 10.72 4.66 -19.24
C LEU A 325 12.22 4.36 -19.16
N GLU A 326 12.92 4.98 -18.22
CA GLU A 326 14.34 4.75 -18.02
C GLU A 326 14.61 3.36 -17.42
N VAL A 327 13.82 2.93 -16.41
CA VAL A 327 13.89 1.55 -15.91
C VAL A 327 13.59 0.57 -17.02
N ALA A 328 12.56 0.80 -17.81
CA ALA A 328 12.22 -0.09 -18.94
C ALA A 328 13.34 -0.19 -19.97
N ALA A 329 14.02 0.92 -20.26
CA ALA A 329 15.11 0.96 -21.24
C ALA A 329 16.41 0.32 -20.74
N LEU A 330 16.72 0.46 -19.44
CA LEU A 330 18.00 0.00 -18.87
C LEU A 330 17.87 -1.36 -18.18
N GLU A 331 16.76 -1.63 -17.50
CA GLU A 331 16.61 -2.85 -16.69
C GLU A 331 15.59 -3.84 -17.29
N GLY A 332 14.88 -3.47 -18.38
CA GLY A 332 14.06 -4.38 -19.17
C GLY A 332 12.67 -4.66 -18.62
N PHE A 333 12.19 -3.90 -17.63
CA PHE A 333 10.81 -3.99 -17.12
C PHE A 333 10.24 -2.62 -16.78
N LEU A 334 8.92 -2.51 -16.79
CA LEU A 334 8.22 -1.27 -16.45
C LEU A 334 7.70 -1.36 -15.00
N PRO A 335 8.11 -0.48 -14.08
CA PRO A 335 7.52 -0.42 -12.73
C PRO A 335 6.07 0.09 -12.80
N GLY A 336 5.25 -0.29 -11.84
CA GLY A 336 3.89 0.24 -11.70
C GLY A 336 3.87 1.74 -11.45
N GLU A 337 2.69 2.37 -11.59
CA GLU A 337 2.56 3.83 -11.48
C GLU A 337 3.10 4.34 -10.14
N ASN A 338 2.59 3.86 -9.00
CA ASN A 338 3.07 4.26 -7.67
C ASN A 338 4.58 4.01 -7.50
N SER A 339 5.06 2.86 -7.91
CA SER A 339 6.49 2.52 -7.86
C SER A 339 7.35 3.51 -8.64
N SER A 340 6.83 4.06 -9.74
CA SER A 340 7.56 4.98 -10.60
C SER A 340 7.83 6.33 -9.94
N TYR A 341 6.94 6.78 -9.04
CA TYR A 341 7.21 7.97 -8.21
C TYR A 341 8.37 7.74 -7.25
N ALA A 342 8.44 6.56 -6.63
CA ALA A 342 9.57 6.21 -5.78
C ALA A 342 10.88 6.09 -6.57
N VAL A 343 10.83 5.53 -7.78
CA VAL A 343 12.00 5.48 -8.69
C VAL A 343 12.45 6.88 -9.06
N ALA A 344 11.55 7.76 -9.48
CA ALA A 344 11.89 9.14 -9.86
C ALA A 344 12.60 9.88 -8.72
N GLU A 345 12.08 9.78 -7.50
CA GLU A 345 12.70 10.40 -6.34
C GLU A 345 14.07 9.78 -6.03
N ALA A 346 14.22 8.46 -6.12
CA ALA A 346 15.50 7.81 -5.90
C ALA A 346 16.57 8.23 -6.92
N LEU A 347 16.21 8.33 -8.20
CA LEU A 347 17.11 8.80 -9.26
C LEU A 347 17.48 10.27 -9.08
N LYS A 348 16.57 11.09 -8.58
CA LYS A 348 16.84 12.51 -8.24
C LYS A 348 17.78 12.59 -7.03
N ALA A 349 17.51 11.85 -5.98
CA ALA A 349 18.31 11.82 -4.75
C ALA A 349 19.69 11.21 -4.96
N SER A 350 19.90 10.34 -5.96
CA SER A 350 21.16 9.64 -6.19
C SER A 350 22.38 10.56 -6.34
N ARG A 351 22.16 11.81 -6.72
CA ARG A 351 23.21 12.82 -6.88
C ARG A 351 23.90 13.22 -5.56
N ASP A 352 23.23 12.94 -4.44
CA ASP A 352 23.71 13.26 -3.10
C ASP A 352 24.45 12.08 -2.43
N TYR A 353 24.58 10.94 -3.15
CA TYR A 353 25.16 9.70 -2.63
C TYR A 353 26.44 9.32 -3.38
N ALA A 354 27.39 8.72 -2.64
CA ALA A 354 28.66 8.25 -3.19
C ALA A 354 28.52 6.90 -3.92
N LEU A 355 29.56 6.53 -4.69
CA LEU A 355 29.57 5.29 -5.49
C LEU A 355 29.45 4.00 -4.67
N ASP A 356 29.86 4.03 -3.41
CA ASP A 356 29.83 2.89 -2.49
C ASP A 356 28.61 2.90 -1.54
N GLU A 357 27.70 3.86 -1.74
CA GLU A 357 26.44 3.93 -0.99
C GLU A 357 25.32 3.20 -1.72
N ASN A 358 24.33 2.73 -0.96
CA ASN A 358 23.21 1.92 -1.46
C ASN A 358 21.88 2.65 -1.32
N ILE A 359 21.14 2.69 -2.40
CA ILE A 359 19.76 3.21 -2.44
C ILE A 359 18.83 2.04 -2.72
N VAL A 360 17.80 1.89 -1.91
CA VAL A 360 16.76 0.89 -2.14
C VAL A 360 15.46 1.60 -2.50
N VAL A 361 14.81 1.11 -3.55
CA VAL A 361 13.48 1.54 -3.97
C VAL A 361 12.51 0.38 -3.82
N VAL A 362 11.39 0.60 -3.15
CA VAL A 362 10.32 -0.39 -3.03
C VAL A 362 9.41 -0.29 -4.24
N LEU A 363 9.33 -1.36 -5.04
CA LEU A 363 8.41 -1.47 -6.15
C LEU A 363 7.16 -2.19 -5.68
N SER A 364 6.12 -1.45 -5.29
CA SER A 364 4.95 -1.94 -4.59
C SER A 364 3.91 -2.65 -5.47
N GLY A 365 3.91 -2.36 -6.78
CA GLY A 365 2.93 -2.95 -7.69
C GLY A 365 3.43 -3.05 -9.13
N LYS A 366 2.82 -3.97 -9.90
CA LYS A 366 3.08 -4.16 -11.33
C LYS A 366 2.53 -3.00 -12.17
N ALA A 367 3.06 -2.81 -13.37
CA ALA A 367 2.52 -1.87 -14.33
C ALA A 367 1.17 -2.37 -14.88
N GLU A 368 0.17 -1.51 -14.85
CA GLU A 368 -1.15 -1.73 -15.43
C GLU A 368 -1.21 -1.18 -16.87
N LYS A 369 -2.19 -1.64 -17.64
CA LYS A 369 -2.36 -1.25 -19.04
C LYS A 369 -2.47 0.26 -19.23
N SER A 370 -3.27 0.94 -18.41
CA SER A 370 -3.45 2.39 -18.44
C SER A 370 -2.11 3.13 -18.24
N TRP A 371 -1.28 2.65 -17.33
CA TRP A 371 0.06 3.20 -17.09
C TRP A 371 1.01 2.93 -18.26
N MET A 372 1.00 1.70 -18.81
CA MET A 372 1.77 1.36 -20.01
C MET A 372 1.43 2.27 -21.19
N GLU A 373 0.14 2.54 -21.41
CA GLU A 373 -0.34 3.44 -22.47
C GLU A 373 0.09 4.88 -22.23
N ALA A 374 0.05 5.37 -20.97
CA ALA A 374 0.55 6.70 -20.61
C ALA A 374 2.05 6.84 -20.89
N CYS A 375 2.85 5.84 -20.50
CA CYS A 375 4.28 5.79 -20.78
C CYS A 375 4.57 5.76 -22.30
N MET A 376 3.79 4.96 -23.05
CA MET A 376 3.95 4.90 -24.52
C MET A 376 3.61 6.22 -25.21
N ARG A 377 2.55 6.91 -24.82
CA ARG A 377 2.24 8.26 -25.35
C ARG A 377 3.42 9.21 -25.14
N LYS A 378 3.94 9.28 -23.93
CA LYS A 378 5.09 10.14 -23.60
C LYS A 378 6.36 9.76 -24.36
N LYS A 379 6.58 8.46 -24.60
CA LYS A 379 7.72 7.97 -25.39
C LYS A 379 7.67 8.39 -26.85
N VAL A 380 6.47 8.48 -27.44
CA VAL A 380 6.27 8.88 -28.84
C VAL A 380 6.39 10.39 -29.03
N GLU A 381 6.05 11.17 -27.99
CA GLU A 381 6.19 12.64 -27.99
C GLU A 381 7.66 13.12 -27.93
N ARG A 382 8.61 12.25 -27.61
CA ARG A 382 10.06 12.52 -27.53
C ARG A 382 10.76 12.20 -28.84
#